data_f67a9408436474b8af829fe95a015576
#
_entry.id   f67a9408436474b8af829fe95a015576
#
_cell.length_a   1.000
_cell.length_b   1.000
_cell.length_c   1.000
_cell.angle_alpha   90.00
_cell.angle_beta   90.00
_cell.angle_gamma   90.00
#
_symmetry.space_group_name_H-M   'P 1'
#
loop_
_entity.id
_entity.type
_entity.pdbx_description
1 polymer ?
#
loop_
_entity_poly.entity_id
_entity_poly.type
_entity_poly.pdbx_seq_one_letter_code
_entity_poly.pdbx_strand_id
1 'polypeptide(L)'
;MNAERYLNHPTFGMLYLVSAASNGRDIYATLYAQKIFFLVTSQPRGAAFEVIPYLDARHYAEMHLSKCRREKSSDIVVWQELFKQTFI
;
A
#
# COMPACT_ATOMS: atom_id res chain seq x y z
N MET A 1 8.74 0.57 -10.04
CA MET A 1 8.02 -0.03 -8.90
C MET A 1 8.35 -1.51 -8.83
N ASN A 2 8.84 -1.96 -7.69
CA ASN A 2 9.20 -3.37 -7.51
C ASN A 2 8.09 -4.21 -6.88
N ALA A 3 7.08 -3.54 -6.29
CA ALA A 3 5.98 -4.23 -5.64
C ALA A 3 4.93 -4.66 -6.68
N GLU A 4 4.29 -5.80 -6.45
CA GLU A 4 3.21 -6.26 -7.29
C GLU A 4 1.96 -5.40 -7.08
N ARG A 5 1.23 -5.11 -8.17
CA ARG A 5 0.01 -4.32 -8.10
C ARG A 5 -1.09 -5.03 -7.32
N TYR A 6 -1.11 -6.37 -7.38
CA TYR A 6 -2.14 -7.19 -6.75
C TYR A 6 -1.48 -8.37 -6.05
N LEU A 7 -2.03 -8.72 -4.89
CA LEU A 7 -1.65 -9.91 -4.14
C LEU A 7 -2.90 -10.68 -3.74
N ASN A 8 -2.80 -12.00 -3.64
CA ASN A 8 -3.89 -12.83 -3.11
C ASN A 8 -3.66 -13.10 -1.63
N HIS A 9 -4.70 -12.80 -0.83
CA HIS A 9 -4.72 -13.15 0.58
C HIS A 9 -5.55 -14.41 0.76
N PRO A 10 -5.10 -15.38 1.57
CA PRO A 10 -5.84 -16.66 1.69
C PRO A 10 -7.27 -16.50 2.22
N THR A 11 -7.55 -15.46 3.01
CA THR A 11 -8.86 -15.25 3.59
C THR A 11 -9.66 -14.18 2.84
N PHE A 12 -9.00 -13.06 2.47
CA PHE A 12 -9.70 -11.87 1.96
C PHE A 12 -9.65 -11.74 0.44
N GLY A 13 -9.00 -12.68 -0.24
CA GLY A 13 -8.94 -12.66 -1.69
C GLY A 13 -7.93 -11.64 -2.22
N MET A 14 -8.25 -11.03 -3.35
CA MET A 14 -7.33 -10.14 -4.02
C MET A 14 -7.21 -8.80 -3.29
N LEU A 15 -5.97 -8.38 -3.08
CA LEU A 15 -5.62 -7.08 -2.51
C LEU A 15 -4.96 -6.24 -3.60
N TYR A 16 -5.11 -4.91 -3.52
CA TYR A 16 -4.42 -4.03 -4.45
C TYR A 16 -3.42 -3.15 -3.70
N LEU A 17 -2.34 -2.80 -4.40
CA LEU A 17 -1.30 -1.94 -3.85
C LEU A 17 -1.82 -0.52 -3.68
N VAL A 18 -1.65 0.02 -2.48
CA VAL A 18 -2.07 1.39 -2.12
C VAL A 18 -0.87 2.33 -2.07
N SER A 19 0.20 1.90 -1.43
CA SER A 19 1.38 2.75 -1.22
C SER A 19 2.55 1.89 -0.78
N ALA A 20 3.75 2.43 -0.98
CA ALA A 20 4.93 1.91 -0.30
C ALA A 20 4.94 2.42 1.13
N ALA A 21 5.61 1.68 2.01
CA ALA A 21 5.86 2.06 3.40
C ALA A 21 7.36 1.98 3.67
N SER A 22 7.76 2.31 4.87
CA SER A 22 9.18 2.28 5.23
C SER A 22 9.69 0.84 5.37
N ASN A 23 11.01 0.68 5.25
CA ASN A 23 11.73 -0.58 5.51
C ASN A 23 11.32 -1.73 4.55
N GLY A 24 11.06 -1.39 3.29
CA GLY A 24 10.76 -2.42 2.28
C GLY A 24 9.39 -3.05 2.42
N ARG A 25 8.51 -2.45 3.20
CA ARG A 25 7.13 -2.90 3.35
C ARG A 25 6.21 -2.10 2.43
N ASP A 26 5.03 -2.64 2.19
CA ASP A 26 4.03 -1.99 1.33
C ASP A 26 2.66 -2.05 1.98
N ILE A 27 1.78 -1.14 1.58
CA ILE A 27 0.40 -1.10 2.06
C ILE A 27 -0.51 -1.63 0.95
N TYR A 28 -1.32 -2.62 1.29
CA TYR A 28 -2.34 -3.19 0.41
C TYR A 28 -3.72 -3.07 1.05
N ALA A 29 -4.75 -3.10 0.23
CA ALA A 29 -6.13 -3.02 0.70
C ALA A 29 -7.02 -3.99 -0.06
N THR A 30 -8.11 -4.40 0.60
CA THR A 30 -9.13 -5.22 -0.04
C THR A 30 -9.87 -4.42 -1.10
N LEU A 31 -10.55 -5.13 -2.01
CA LEU A 31 -11.42 -4.50 -3.02
C LEU A 31 -12.83 -4.24 -2.50
N TYR A 32 -13.09 -4.50 -1.23
CA TYR A 32 -14.41 -4.29 -0.63
C TYR A 32 -14.72 -2.81 -0.46
N ALA A 33 -16.00 -2.48 -0.36
CA ALA A 33 -16.44 -1.12 -0.10
C ALA A 33 -15.89 -0.61 1.24
N GLN A 34 -15.94 -1.44 2.28
CA GLN A 34 -15.23 -1.18 3.53
C GLN A 34 -13.90 -1.89 3.47
N LYS A 35 -12.84 -1.13 3.29
CA LYS A 35 -11.53 -1.69 3.05
C LYS A 35 -10.85 -2.13 4.33
N ILE A 36 -10.17 -3.27 4.24
CA ILE A 36 -9.23 -3.73 5.26
C ILE A 36 -7.84 -3.47 4.72
N PHE A 37 -6.98 -2.87 5.53
CA PHE A 37 -5.63 -2.49 5.13
C PHE A 37 -4.62 -3.42 5.74
N PHE A 38 -3.58 -3.72 4.97
CA PHE A 38 -2.50 -4.63 5.37
C PHE A 38 -1.16 -3.96 5.16
N LEU A 39 -0.30 -4.10 6.17
CA LEU A 39 1.12 -3.84 6.00
C LEU A 39 1.75 -5.16 5.57
N VAL A 40 2.39 -5.16 4.42
CA VAL A 40 2.88 -6.39 3.79
C VAL A 40 4.40 -6.36 3.73
N THR A 41 5.01 -7.42 4.24
CA THR A 41 6.45 -7.62 4.20
C THR A 41 6.76 -8.80 3.29
N SER A 42 7.58 -8.59 2.26
CA SER A 42 8.02 -9.66 1.38
C SER A 42 8.98 -10.59 2.11
N GLN A 43 8.80 -11.89 1.92
CA GLN A 43 9.64 -12.92 2.51
C GLN A 43 10.05 -13.91 1.43
N PRO A 44 11.13 -14.70 1.65
CA PRO A 44 11.57 -15.67 0.65
C PRO A 44 10.50 -16.67 0.22
N ARG A 45 9.55 -16.98 1.11
CA ARG A 45 8.50 -17.96 0.84
C ARG A 45 7.12 -17.31 0.77
N GLY A 46 7.03 -16.07 0.32
CA GLY A 46 5.75 -15.41 0.17
C GLY A 46 5.74 -14.06 0.85
N ALA A 47 4.63 -13.73 1.51
CA ALA A 47 4.46 -12.43 2.13
C ALA A 47 3.85 -12.59 3.52
N ALA A 48 4.26 -11.72 4.45
CA ALA A 48 3.64 -11.61 5.76
C ALA A 48 2.65 -10.44 5.73
N PHE A 49 1.44 -10.67 6.21
CA PHE A 49 0.36 -9.68 6.22
C PHE A 49 0.04 -9.27 7.66
N GLU A 50 0.02 -7.98 7.90
CA GLU A 50 -0.38 -7.43 9.19
C GLU A 50 -1.54 -6.47 8.98
N VAL A 51 -2.69 -6.72 9.62
CA VAL A 51 -3.83 -5.81 9.53
C VAL A 51 -3.48 -4.52 10.27
N ILE A 52 -3.71 -3.38 9.62
CA ILE A 52 -3.48 -2.07 10.24
C ILE A 52 -4.73 -1.22 10.12
N PRO A 53 -4.94 -0.27 11.08
CA PRO A 53 -6.07 0.64 11.00
C PRO A 53 -5.99 1.58 9.81
N TYR A 54 -7.14 2.08 9.39
CA TYR A 54 -7.26 3.06 8.30
C TYR A 54 -6.33 4.27 8.50
N LEU A 55 -6.31 4.83 9.71
CA LEU A 55 -5.48 6.01 9.96
C LEU A 55 -3.99 5.72 9.83
N ASP A 56 -3.56 4.53 10.22
CA ASP A 56 -2.17 4.13 10.05
C ASP A 56 -1.83 3.96 8.58
N ALA A 57 -2.71 3.31 7.81
CA ALA A 57 -2.52 3.13 6.38
C ALA A 57 -2.42 4.48 5.67
N ARG A 58 -3.30 5.41 5.99
CA ARG A 58 -3.29 6.75 5.42
C ARG A 58 -2.02 7.50 5.78
N HIS A 59 -1.57 7.38 7.03
CA HIS A 59 -0.35 8.03 7.48
C HIS A 59 0.88 7.53 6.70
N TYR A 60 1.01 6.22 6.53
CA TYR A 60 2.10 5.67 5.73
C TYR A 60 2.06 6.20 4.29
N ALA A 61 0.87 6.25 3.71
CA ALA A 61 0.72 6.73 2.34
C ALA A 61 1.07 8.22 2.22
N GLU A 62 0.67 9.04 3.19
CA GLU A 62 1.02 10.45 3.21
C GLU A 62 2.53 10.68 3.34
N MET A 63 3.17 9.90 4.20
CA MET A 63 4.63 9.96 4.35
C MET A 63 5.33 9.60 3.05
N HIS A 64 4.84 8.58 2.36
CA HIS A 64 5.42 8.15 1.09
C HIS A 64 5.27 9.23 0.02
N LEU A 65 4.11 9.87 -0.08
CA LEU A 65 3.90 10.97 -1.03
C LEU A 65 4.85 12.12 -0.74
N SER A 66 5.03 12.48 0.53
CA SER A 66 5.96 13.54 0.92
C SER A 66 7.38 13.20 0.49
N LYS A 67 7.79 11.96 0.69
CA LYS A 67 9.12 11.49 0.26
C LYS A 67 9.27 11.59 -1.25
N CYS A 68 8.26 11.16 -2.00
CA CYS A 68 8.28 11.23 -3.47
C CYS A 68 8.42 12.67 -3.95
N ARG A 69 7.73 13.60 -3.30
CA ARG A 69 7.83 15.02 -3.66
C ARG A 69 9.22 15.57 -3.41
N ARG A 70 9.82 15.23 -2.26
CA ARG A 70 11.18 15.69 -1.93
C ARG A 70 12.22 15.14 -2.88
N GLU A 71 12.05 13.89 -3.29
CA GLU A 71 12.99 13.20 -4.18
C GLU A 71 12.68 13.45 -5.65
N LYS A 72 11.60 14.18 -5.94
CA LYS A 72 11.15 14.45 -7.31
C LYS A 72 10.99 13.16 -8.10
N SER A 73 10.38 12.16 -7.47
CA SER A 73 10.18 10.84 -8.07
C SER A 73 9.24 10.93 -9.28
N SER A 74 9.60 10.26 -10.36
CA SER A 74 8.76 10.21 -11.56
C SER A 74 7.46 9.44 -11.33
N ASP A 75 7.41 8.60 -10.28
CA ASP A 75 6.24 7.78 -9.96
C ASP A 75 5.18 8.52 -9.14
N ILE A 76 5.41 9.78 -8.78
CA ILE A 76 4.51 10.47 -7.86
C ILE A 76 3.07 10.54 -8.36
N VAL A 77 2.87 10.66 -9.66
CA VAL A 77 1.52 10.74 -10.23
C VAL A 77 0.75 9.44 -9.96
N VAL A 78 1.42 8.30 -10.13
CA VAL A 78 0.81 6.99 -9.86
C VAL A 78 0.41 6.88 -8.40
N TRP A 79 1.30 7.25 -7.48
CA TRP A 79 1.03 7.17 -6.05
C TRP A 79 -0.07 8.11 -5.61
N GLN A 80 -0.13 9.32 -6.21
CA GLN A 80 -1.21 10.27 -5.92
C GLN A 80 -2.57 9.74 -6.36
N GLU A 81 -2.64 9.10 -7.52
CA GLU A 81 -3.90 8.51 -8.00
C GLU A 81 -4.36 7.37 -7.09
N LEU A 82 -3.45 6.51 -6.67
CA LEU A 82 -3.78 5.43 -5.74
C LEU A 82 -4.27 5.99 -4.41
N PHE A 83 -3.64 7.05 -3.92
CA PHE A 83 -4.06 7.71 -2.68
C PHE A 83 -5.48 8.26 -2.80
N LYS A 84 -5.79 8.95 -3.88
CA LYS A 84 -7.12 9.51 -4.11
C LYS A 84 -8.19 8.42 -4.19
N GLN A 85 -7.91 7.35 -4.92
CA GLN A 85 -8.84 6.23 -5.06
C GLN A 85 -9.14 5.56 -3.73
N THR A 86 -8.19 5.57 -2.82
CA THR A 86 -8.29 4.80 -1.58
C THR A 86 -8.78 5.64 -0.40
N PHE A 87 -8.30 6.87 -0.26
CA PHE A 87 -8.50 7.68 0.94
C PHE A 87 -9.34 8.93 0.74
N ILE A 88 -9.70 9.24 -0.48
CA ILE A 88 -10.53 10.39 -0.82
C ILE A 88 -11.72 9.94 -1.67
#